data_25e730fceeef1e166899b4d242183dda
#
_entry.id   25e730fceeef1e166899b4d242183dda
#
_cell.length_a   1.000
_cell.length_b   1.000
_cell.length_c   1.000
_cell.angle_alpha   90.00
_cell.angle_beta   90.00
_cell.angle_gamma   90.00
#
_symmetry.space_group_name_H-M   'P 1'
#
loop_
_entity.id
_entity.type
_entity.pdbx_description
1 polymer ?
#
loop_
_entity_poly.entity_id
_entity_poly.type
_entity_poly.pdbx_seq_one_letter_code
_entity_poly.pdbx_strand_id
1 'polypeptide(L)'
;DTDAFTTLMGAHNGRPGAVVAIGTGSVGEVLLPDGRRIEVGGWGFPAGDEASGAWMGLRAIGHVEQVLDGRAEGGELARGVIDACGGNRDAIQVWLGKASQTDYAGLARFVVAHGAVDPVATAILEQAGRDVATIARALDPGGDLPLALCGGLGETLRLYLPAETLARCSPPHGDSAHGALRMIAAHLKEHTL
;
A
#
# COMPACT_ATOMS: atom_id res chain seq x y z
N ASP A 1 -16.94 9.80 -8.06
CA ASP A 1 -15.55 9.37 -8.29
C ASP A 1 -15.02 8.50 -7.13
N THR A 2 -13.91 7.80 -7.37
CA THR A 2 -13.28 6.93 -6.39
C THR A 2 -12.42 7.73 -5.42
N ASP A 3 -12.13 7.14 -4.24
CA ASP A 3 -11.17 7.70 -3.29
C ASP A 3 -9.75 7.76 -3.88
N ALA A 4 -9.38 6.79 -4.71
CA ALA A 4 -8.11 6.79 -5.43
C ALA A 4 -7.98 8.00 -6.36
N PHE A 5 -9.03 8.35 -7.11
CA PHE A 5 -9.01 9.51 -7.99
C PHE A 5 -8.96 10.84 -7.23
N THR A 6 -9.71 10.98 -6.15
CA THR A 6 -9.63 12.17 -5.32
C THR A 6 -8.24 12.31 -4.69
N THR A 7 -7.60 11.20 -4.30
CA THR A 7 -6.22 11.17 -3.82
C THR A 7 -5.25 11.67 -4.91
N LEU A 8 -5.39 11.19 -6.14
CA LEU A 8 -4.58 11.63 -7.29
C LEU A 8 -4.74 13.13 -7.54
N MET A 9 -5.99 13.62 -7.55
CA MET A 9 -6.29 15.04 -7.77
C MET A 9 -5.71 15.93 -6.66
N GLY A 10 -5.69 15.46 -5.42
CA GLY A 10 -5.04 16.14 -4.30
C GLY A 10 -3.53 16.11 -4.42
N ALA A 11 -2.94 14.95 -4.66
CA ALA A 11 -1.51 14.73 -4.72
C ALA A 11 -0.82 15.58 -5.81
N HIS A 12 -1.46 15.73 -6.98
CA HIS A 12 -0.90 16.46 -8.13
C HIS A 12 -1.57 17.80 -8.41
N ASN A 13 -2.39 18.33 -7.50
CA ASN A 13 -3.09 19.59 -7.70
C ASN A 13 -3.93 19.63 -8.99
N GLY A 14 -4.53 18.49 -9.37
CA GLY A 14 -5.34 18.36 -10.58
C GLY A 14 -4.54 18.32 -11.88
N ARG A 15 -3.22 18.14 -11.82
CA ARG A 15 -2.34 18.00 -12.99
C ARG A 15 -2.09 16.53 -13.30
N PRO A 16 -1.66 16.21 -14.54
CA PRO A 16 -1.18 14.87 -14.87
C PRO A 16 -0.12 14.36 -13.90
N GLY A 17 -0.25 13.09 -13.51
CA GLY A 17 0.62 12.43 -12.55
C GLY A 17 0.06 11.07 -12.15
N ALA A 18 0.86 10.28 -11.46
CA ALA A 18 0.51 8.95 -10.96
C ALA A 18 0.53 8.92 -9.43
N VAL A 19 -0.37 8.14 -8.85
CA VAL A 19 -0.35 7.83 -7.41
C VAL A 19 -0.37 6.32 -7.20
N VAL A 20 0.27 5.86 -6.13
CA VAL A 20 -0.01 4.56 -5.53
C VAL A 20 -0.46 4.83 -4.09
N ALA A 21 -1.71 4.56 -3.81
CA ALA A 21 -2.29 4.69 -2.48
C ALA A 21 -2.16 3.36 -1.73
N ILE A 22 -1.52 3.39 -0.56
CA ILE A 22 -1.15 2.20 0.20
C ILE A 22 -1.56 2.37 1.66
N GLY A 23 -2.59 1.62 2.04
CA GLY A 23 -3.17 1.61 3.37
C GLY A 23 -3.52 0.19 3.78
N THR A 24 -4.76 -0.04 4.22
CA THR A 24 -5.31 -1.39 4.46
C THR A 24 -5.31 -2.22 3.18
N GLY A 25 -5.71 -1.65 2.05
CA GLY A 25 -5.55 -2.13 0.69
C GLY A 25 -4.55 -1.29 -0.10
N SER A 26 -4.42 -1.54 -1.40
CA SER A 26 -3.61 -0.74 -2.31
C SER A 26 -4.22 -0.59 -3.69
N VAL A 27 -4.02 0.57 -4.30
CA VAL A 27 -4.45 0.86 -5.67
C VAL A 27 -3.54 1.91 -6.29
N GLY A 28 -3.28 1.79 -7.58
CA GLY A 28 -2.61 2.79 -8.38
C GLY A 28 -3.57 3.49 -9.32
N GLU A 29 -3.41 4.80 -9.51
CA GLU A 29 -4.17 5.57 -10.48
C GLU A 29 -3.29 6.63 -11.14
N VAL A 30 -3.53 6.90 -12.43
CA VAL A 30 -2.83 7.92 -13.20
C VAL A 30 -3.81 8.78 -13.99
N LEU A 31 -3.53 10.08 -14.01
CA LEU A 31 -4.12 11.02 -14.96
C LEU A 31 -3.08 11.35 -16.02
N LEU A 32 -3.36 11.00 -17.26
CA LEU A 32 -2.49 11.26 -18.41
C LEU A 32 -2.66 12.70 -18.92
N PRO A 33 -1.68 13.26 -19.69
CA PRO A 33 -1.77 14.60 -20.27
C PRO A 33 -2.96 14.80 -21.23
N ASP A 34 -3.46 13.73 -21.82
CA ASP A 34 -4.62 13.75 -22.71
C ASP A 34 -5.98 13.63 -21.97
N GLY A 35 -5.94 13.60 -20.62
CA GLY A 35 -7.11 13.51 -19.76
C GLY A 35 -7.60 12.08 -19.49
N ARG A 36 -7.00 11.05 -20.11
CA ARG A 36 -7.35 9.65 -19.81
C ARG A 36 -6.90 9.26 -18.40
N ARG A 37 -7.68 8.38 -17.81
CA ARG A 37 -7.41 7.79 -16.50
C ARG A 37 -7.17 6.29 -16.66
N ILE A 38 -6.21 5.77 -15.90
CA ILE A 38 -5.91 4.33 -15.85
C ILE A 38 -5.79 3.95 -14.37
N GLU A 39 -6.45 2.88 -13.99
CA GLU A 39 -6.36 2.25 -12.67
C GLU A 39 -5.58 0.93 -12.78
N VAL A 40 -4.71 0.66 -11.81
CA VAL A 40 -3.91 -0.57 -11.73
C VAL A 40 -3.96 -1.10 -10.30
N GLY A 41 -4.20 -2.38 -10.13
CA GLY A 41 -4.40 -3.00 -8.82
C GLY A 41 -5.83 -2.77 -8.31
N GLY A 42 -6.01 -2.68 -6.98
CA GLY A 42 -7.33 -2.47 -6.39
C GLY A 42 -8.28 -3.67 -6.51
N TRP A 43 -7.75 -4.87 -6.79
CA TRP A 43 -8.55 -6.09 -6.94
C TRP A 43 -9.09 -6.64 -5.62
N GLY A 44 -8.61 -6.11 -4.51
CA GLY A 44 -9.03 -6.49 -3.18
C GLY A 44 -8.28 -7.69 -2.60
N PHE A 45 -8.28 -7.73 -1.28
CA PHE A 45 -7.69 -8.81 -0.49
C PHE A 45 -8.57 -10.08 -0.52
N PRO A 46 -8.00 -11.29 -0.52
CA PRO A 46 -6.56 -11.60 -0.40
C PRO A 46 -5.82 -11.76 -1.73
N ALA A 47 -6.49 -11.68 -2.87
CA ALA A 47 -5.92 -12.01 -4.18
C ALA A 47 -5.09 -10.85 -4.76
N GLY A 48 -5.47 -9.60 -4.45
CA GLY A 48 -4.79 -8.37 -4.86
C GLY A 48 -4.27 -7.59 -3.66
N ASP A 49 -4.29 -6.25 -3.78
CA ASP A 49 -3.83 -5.32 -2.75
C ASP A 49 -2.34 -5.48 -2.40
N GLU A 50 -1.50 -5.80 -3.39
CA GLU A 50 -0.06 -5.98 -3.22
C GLU A 50 0.57 -4.76 -2.54
N ALA A 51 1.54 -4.99 -1.68
CA ALA A 51 2.21 -3.98 -0.86
C ALA A 51 1.34 -3.32 0.24
N SER A 52 0.05 -3.66 0.34
CA SER A 52 -0.83 -3.13 1.39
C SER A 52 -0.54 -3.68 2.77
N GLY A 53 -1.13 -3.06 3.80
CA GLY A 53 -1.06 -3.58 5.16
C GLY A 53 -1.64 -4.99 5.29
N ALA A 54 -2.77 -5.28 4.63
CA ALA A 54 -3.37 -6.62 4.66
C ALA A 54 -2.48 -7.66 3.96
N TRP A 55 -1.87 -7.30 2.84
CA TRP A 55 -0.92 -8.12 2.11
C TRP A 55 0.33 -8.45 2.95
N MET A 56 0.87 -7.45 3.68
CA MET A 56 2.00 -7.65 4.60
C MET A 56 1.60 -8.54 5.77
N GLY A 57 0.43 -8.31 6.36
CA GLY A 57 -0.08 -9.10 7.48
C GLY A 57 -0.32 -10.56 7.12
N LEU A 58 -0.82 -10.83 5.90
CA LEU A 58 -0.99 -12.19 5.40
C LEU A 58 0.35 -12.94 5.29
N ARG A 59 1.41 -12.25 4.86
CA ARG A 59 2.75 -12.84 4.80
C ARG A 59 3.37 -13.06 6.17
N ALA A 60 3.16 -12.11 7.07
CA ALA A 60 3.65 -12.21 8.44
C ALA A 60 3.00 -13.39 9.19
N ILE A 61 1.67 -13.57 9.09
CA ILE A 61 1.00 -14.71 9.72
C ILE A 61 1.39 -16.04 9.05
N GLY A 62 1.56 -16.08 7.74
CA GLY A 62 2.04 -17.26 7.03
C GLY A 62 3.46 -17.68 7.47
N HIS A 63 4.32 -16.72 7.82
CA HIS A 63 5.61 -17.02 8.43
C HIS A 63 5.43 -17.60 9.85
N VAL A 64 4.55 -17.03 10.66
CA VAL A 64 4.23 -17.53 12.01
C VAL A 64 3.77 -18.99 11.98
N GLU A 65 2.93 -19.37 11.03
CA GLU A 65 2.49 -20.76 10.86
C GLU A 65 3.69 -21.69 10.65
N GLN A 66 4.67 -21.28 9.84
CA GLN A 66 5.88 -22.07 9.61
C GLN A 66 6.76 -22.17 10.85
N VAL A 67 6.86 -21.10 11.64
CA VAL A 67 7.60 -21.08 12.91
C VAL A 67 6.96 -22.03 13.92
N LEU A 68 5.65 -21.99 14.09
CA LEU A 68 4.91 -22.86 15.01
C LEU A 68 4.95 -24.35 14.62
N ASP A 69 5.11 -24.61 13.32
CA ASP A 69 5.27 -25.98 12.79
C ASP A 69 6.75 -26.46 12.85
N GLY A 70 7.70 -25.60 13.25
CA GLY A 70 9.13 -25.92 13.23
C GLY A 70 9.75 -25.96 11.83
N ARG A 71 9.10 -25.36 10.82
CA ARG A 71 9.57 -25.28 9.42
C ARG A 71 10.41 -24.04 9.14
N ALA A 72 10.38 -23.04 10.03
CA ALA A 72 11.17 -21.81 9.94
C ALA A 72 11.65 -21.38 11.32
N GLU A 73 12.75 -20.60 11.33
CA GLU A 73 13.23 -19.97 12.56
C GLU A 73 12.34 -18.78 12.93
N GLY A 74 12.07 -18.61 14.23
CA GLY A 74 11.34 -17.48 14.77
C GLY A 74 12.24 -16.28 15.02
N GLY A 75 11.73 -15.07 14.73
CA GLY A 75 12.37 -13.78 15.01
C GLY A 75 11.46 -12.85 15.80
N GLU A 76 11.83 -11.58 15.86
CA GLU A 76 11.02 -10.55 16.52
C GLU A 76 9.67 -10.33 15.83
N LEU A 77 9.64 -10.39 14.49
CA LEU A 77 8.40 -10.35 13.72
C LEU A 77 7.44 -11.46 14.16
N ALA A 78 7.94 -12.72 14.16
CA ALA A 78 7.09 -13.87 14.49
C ALA A 78 6.56 -13.76 15.92
N ARG A 79 7.40 -13.37 16.89
CA ARG A 79 7.04 -13.19 18.29
C ARG A 79 5.91 -12.16 18.44
N GLY A 80 6.09 -10.97 17.85
CA GLY A 80 5.09 -9.90 17.93
C GLY A 80 3.75 -10.29 17.32
N VAL A 81 3.76 -11.02 16.19
CA VAL A 81 2.53 -11.48 15.53
C VAL A 81 1.85 -12.60 16.34
N ILE A 82 2.61 -13.55 16.87
CA ILE A 82 2.10 -14.63 17.75
C ILE A 82 1.35 -14.01 18.93
N ASP A 83 1.99 -13.08 19.64
CA ASP A 83 1.41 -12.42 20.81
C ASP A 83 0.11 -11.68 20.45
N ALA A 84 0.11 -10.97 19.32
CA ALA A 84 -1.07 -10.22 18.84
C ALA A 84 -2.25 -11.12 18.43
N CYS A 85 -1.98 -12.35 17.99
CA CYS A 85 -3.00 -13.29 17.53
C CYS A 85 -3.40 -14.33 18.62
N GLY A 86 -2.96 -14.15 19.87
CA GLY A 86 -3.42 -14.94 21.02
C GLY A 86 -2.39 -15.89 21.62
N GLY A 87 -1.13 -15.84 21.18
CA GLY A 87 0.02 -16.44 21.87
C GLY A 87 0.29 -17.92 21.58
N ASN A 88 -0.61 -18.64 20.91
CA ASN A 88 -0.44 -20.06 20.62
C ASN A 88 -1.20 -20.49 19.36
N ARG A 89 -0.92 -21.73 18.90
CA ARG A 89 -1.49 -22.30 17.67
C ARG A 89 -3.02 -22.28 17.67
N ASP A 90 -3.66 -22.72 18.74
CA ASP A 90 -5.12 -22.84 18.80
C ASP A 90 -5.80 -21.46 18.72
N ALA A 91 -5.26 -20.47 19.44
CA ALA A 91 -5.76 -19.11 19.40
C ALA A 91 -5.58 -18.47 18.02
N ILE A 92 -4.45 -18.73 17.36
CA ILE A 92 -4.19 -18.26 15.99
C ILE A 92 -5.16 -18.90 15.01
N GLN A 93 -5.49 -20.20 15.12
CA GLN A 93 -6.51 -20.83 14.27
C GLN A 93 -7.88 -20.17 14.46
N VAL A 94 -8.25 -19.84 15.70
CA VAL A 94 -9.50 -19.09 15.97
C VAL A 94 -9.44 -17.69 15.37
N TRP A 95 -8.30 -17.02 15.44
CA TRP A 95 -8.10 -15.71 14.85
C TRP A 95 -8.22 -15.75 13.32
N LEU A 96 -7.56 -16.71 12.66
CA LEU A 96 -7.61 -16.92 11.21
C LEU A 96 -9.02 -17.16 10.69
N GLY A 97 -9.84 -17.90 11.47
CA GLY A 97 -11.22 -18.24 11.09
C GLY A 97 -12.19 -17.05 11.06
N LYS A 98 -11.82 -15.89 11.62
CA LYS A 98 -12.68 -14.70 11.71
C LYS A 98 -12.01 -13.39 11.27
N ALA A 99 -10.70 -13.41 11.01
CA ALA A 99 -9.93 -12.22 10.69
C ALA A 99 -10.42 -11.57 9.39
N SER A 100 -10.71 -10.28 9.47
CA SER A 100 -11.04 -9.42 8.35
C SER A 100 -9.76 -8.87 7.69
N GLN A 101 -9.91 -8.26 6.52
CA GLN A 101 -8.82 -7.52 5.86
C GLN A 101 -8.15 -6.51 6.81
N THR A 102 -8.95 -5.81 7.63
CA THR A 102 -8.44 -4.85 8.61
C THR A 102 -7.62 -5.51 9.70
N ASP A 103 -8.00 -6.71 10.16
CA ASP A 103 -7.23 -7.46 11.15
C ASP A 103 -5.87 -7.86 10.59
N TYR A 104 -5.82 -8.36 9.35
CA TYR A 104 -4.55 -8.62 8.67
C TYR A 104 -3.72 -7.34 8.53
N ALA A 105 -4.32 -6.23 8.12
CA ALA A 105 -3.62 -4.95 7.99
C ALA A 105 -3.02 -4.47 9.32
N GLY A 106 -3.67 -4.77 10.44
CA GLY A 106 -3.16 -4.49 11.77
C GLY A 106 -1.83 -5.17 12.11
N LEU A 107 -1.49 -6.28 11.43
CA LEU A 107 -0.22 -6.97 11.62
C LEU A 107 0.96 -6.29 10.89
N ALA A 108 0.68 -5.44 9.90
CA ALA A 108 1.74 -4.73 9.16
C ALA A 108 2.64 -3.89 10.07
N ARG A 109 2.12 -3.40 11.20
CA ARG A 109 2.90 -2.65 12.19
C ARG A 109 4.13 -3.42 12.69
N PHE A 110 4.03 -4.75 12.82
CA PHE A 110 5.15 -5.59 13.24
C PHE A 110 6.18 -5.76 12.12
N VAL A 111 5.72 -5.87 10.87
CA VAL A 111 6.60 -5.89 9.70
C VAL A 111 7.41 -4.59 9.62
N VAL A 112 6.73 -3.44 9.73
CA VAL A 112 7.38 -2.13 9.69
C VAL A 112 8.34 -1.93 10.88
N ALA A 113 7.92 -2.29 12.10
CA ALA A 113 8.73 -2.11 13.29
C ALA A 113 10.03 -2.93 13.28
N HIS A 114 10.01 -4.10 12.67
CA HIS A 114 11.16 -5.01 12.64
C HIS A 114 11.90 -5.05 11.30
N GLY A 115 11.51 -4.19 10.33
CA GLY A 115 12.06 -4.17 8.98
C GLY A 115 13.58 -3.96 8.89
N ALA A 116 14.22 -3.39 9.92
CA ALA A 116 15.66 -3.16 9.94
C ALA A 116 16.46 -4.29 10.59
N VAL A 117 15.81 -5.20 11.34
CA VAL A 117 16.51 -6.18 12.21
C VAL A 117 16.05 -7.62 12.00
N ASP A 118 14.87 -7.83 11.46
CA ASP A 118 14.31 -9.15 11.19
C ASP A 118 14.34 -9.43 9.69
N PRO A 119 15.07 -10.47 9.23
CA PRO A 119 15.24 -10.73 7.79
C PRO A 119 13.93 -11.03 7.05
N VAL A 120 12.94 -11.59 7.74
CA VAL A 120 11.63 -11.86 7.12
C VAL A 120 10.84 -10.57 6.96
N ALA A 121 10.86 -9.70 7.98
CA ALA A 121 10.25 -8.37 7.88
C ALA A 121 10.89 -7.54 6.77
N THR A 122 12.23 -7.54 6.69
CA THR A 122 12.97 -6.87 5.60
C THR A 122 12.53 -7.40 4.23
N ALA A 123 12.49 -8.72 4.05
CA ALA A 123 12.10 -9.34 2.77
C ALA A 123 10.65 -8.99 2.36
N ILE A 124 9.72 -8.90 3.32
CA ILE A 124 8.34 -8.48 3.06
C ILE A 124 8.30 -7.03 2.57
N LEU A 125 9.03 -6.12 3.22
CA LEU A 125 9.07 -4.71 2.84
C LEU A 125 9.76 -4.48 1.49
N GLU A 126 10.85 -5.19 1.22
CA GLU A 126 11.51 -5.15 -0.08
C GLU A 126 10.60 -5.67 -1.21
N GLN A 127 9.85 -6.75 -0.96
CA GLN A 127 8.89 -7.22 -1.95
C GLN A 127 7.77 -6.20 -2.16
N ALA A 128 7.26 -5.60 -1.10
CA ALA A 128 6.27 -4.52 -1.21
C ALA A 128 6.79 -3.35 -2.05
N GLY A 129 8.04 -2.94 -1.86
CA GLY A 129 8.67 -1.91 -2.68
C GLY A 129 8.75 -2.27 -4.17
N ARG A 130 9.06 -3.54 -4.48
CA ARG A 130 9.05 -4.06 -5.87
C ARG A 130 7.64 -4.09 -6.47
N ASP A 131 6.64 -4.46 -5.68
CA ASP A 131 5.24 -4.49 -6.12
C ASP A 131 4.73 -3.08 -6.43
N VAL A 132 5.03 -2.09 -5.57
CA VAL A 132 4.75 -0.66 -5.83
C VAL A 132 5.41 -0.20 -7.13
N ALA A 133 6.67 -0.55 -7.37
CA ALA A 133 7.37 -0.20 -8.61
C ALA A 133 6.73 -0.83 -9.84
N THR A 134 6.20 -2.05 -9.72
CA THR A 134 5.49 -2.74 -10.80
C THR A 134 4.16 -2.04 -11.12
N ILE A 135 3.40 -1.66 -10.10
CA ILE A 135 2.16 -0.86 -10.26
C ILE A 135 2.50 0.48 -10.94
N ALA A 136 3.50 1.20 -10.44
CA ALA A 136 3.91 2.49 -10.98
C ALA A 136 4.34 2.41 -12.46
N ARG A 137 5.02 1.34 -12.85
CA ARG A 137 5.42 1.09 -14.24
C ARG A 137 4.22 0.78 -15.14
N ALA A 138 3.23 0.05 -14.63
CA ALA A 138 2.01 -0.24 -15.37
C ALA A 138 1.15 1.01 -15.60
N LEU A 139 1.14 1.95 -14.63
CA LEU A 139 0.45 3.24 -14.75
C LEU A 139 1.09 4.16 -15.80
N ASP A 140 2.41 4.20 -15.83
CA ASP A 140 3.21 5.07 -16.69
C ASP A 140 4.47 4.34 -17.15
N PRO A 141 4.37 3.55 -18.26
CA PRO A 141 5.49 2.78 -18.77
C PRO A 141 6.70 3.61 -19.20
N GLY A 142 6.48 4.84 -19.64
CA GLY A 142 7.55 5.77 -20.03
C GLY A 142 8.31 6.35 -18.85
N GLY A 143 7.68 6.41 -17.68
CA GLY A 143 8.28 7.01 -16.50
C GLY A 143 8.34 8.53 -16.52
N ASP A 144 7.53 9.17 -17.37
CA ASP A 144 7.57 10.60 -17.63
C ASP A 144 6.78 11.44 -16.62
N LEU A 145 5.85 10.80 -15.90
CA LEU A 145 4.96 11.48 -14.95
C LEU A 145 5.51 11.43 -13.52
N PRO A 146 5.25 12.48 -12.71
CA PRO A 146 5.56 12.45 -11.29
C PRO A 146 4.73 11.37 -10.60
N LEU A 147 5.35 10.67 -9.65
CA LEU A 147 4.72 9.63 -8.84
C LEU A 147 4.58 10.13 -7.39
N ALA A 148 3.40 10.02 -6.80
CA ALA A 148 3.21 10.22 -5.37
C ALA A 148 2.80 8.91 -4.68
N LEU A 149 3.46 8.58 -3.57
CA LEU A 149 3.02 7.52 -2.68
C LEU A 149 2.09 8.12 -1.63
N CYS A 150 0.88 7.60 -1.53
CA CYS A 150 -0.15 8.08 -0.63
C CYS A 150 -0.59 6.99 0.35
N GLY A 151 -1.37 7.37 1.37
CA GLY A 151 -1.81 6.45 2.42
C GLY A 151 -0.77 6.23 3.52
N GLY A 152 -1.18 5.53 4.58
CA GLY A 152 -0.39 5.39 5.81
C GLY A 152 0.94 4.65 5.68
N LEU A 153 1.13 3.87 4.61
CA LEU A 153 2.36 3.11 4.36
C LEU A 153 3.25 3.73 3.27
N GLY A 154 2.80 4.82 2.62
CA GLY A 154 3.52 5.42 1.49
C GLY A 154 4.94 5.84 1.84
N GLU A 155 5.14 6.61 2.91
CA GLU A 155 6.46 7.06 3.33
C GLU A 155 7.36 5.90 3.79
N THR A 156 6.80 4.90 4.47
CA THR A 156 7.56 3.72 4.87
C THR A 156 8.11 2.97 3.67
N LEU A 157 7.25 2.71 2.67
CA LEU A 157 7.63 1.95 1.49
C LEU A 157 8.55 2.71 0.53
N ARG A 158 8.58 4.03 0.61
CA ARG A 158 9.55 4.86 -0.11
C ARG A 158 11.00 4.40 0.11
N LEU A 159 11.32 3.92 1.31
CA LEU A 159 12.66 3.45 1.67
C LEU A 159 13.06 2.13 0.97
N TYR A 160 12.09 1.40 0.47
CA TYR A 160 12.25 0.08 -0.16
C TYR A 160 12.03 0.09 -1.68
N LEU A 161 11.80 1.28 -2.26
CA LEU A 161 11.63 1.40 -3.70
C LEU A 161 12.95 1.19 -4.44
N PRO A 162 12.91 0.57 -5.64
CA PRO A 162 14.02 0.64 -6.59
C PRO A 162 14.40 2.10 -6.92
N ALA A 163 15.69 2.35 -7.12
CA ALA A 163 16.21 3.71 -7.32
C ALA A 163 15.54 4.46 -8.48
N GLU A 164 15.23 3.78 -9.57
CA GLU A 164 14.53 4.36 -10.74
C GLU A 164 13.12 4.84 -10.38
N THR A 165 12.38 4.08 -9.58
CA THR A 165 11.03 4.46 -9.12
C THR A 165 11.11 5.59 -8.10
N LEU A 166 12.07 5.50 -7.16
CA LEU A 166 12.29 6.52 -6.15
C LEU A 166 12.62 7.89 -6.76
N ALA A 167 13.39 7.92 -7.85
CA ALA A 167 13.76 9.14 -8.55
C ALA A 167 12.56 9.94 -9.10
N ARG A 168 11.44 9.25 -9.40
CA ARG A 168 10.18 9.86 -9.86
C ARG A 168 9.29 10.35 -8.71
N CYS A 169 9.57 9.89 -7.49
CA CYS A 169 8.70 10.18 -6.35
C CYS A 169 8.81 11.65 -5.94
N SER A 170 7.65 12.29 -5.83
CA SER A 170 7.49 13.62 -5.24
C SER A 170 6.51 13.56 -4.05
N PRO A 171 6.67 14.43 -3.06
CA PRO A 171 5.68 14.55 -2.00
C PRO A 171 4.30 14.92 -2.58
N PRO A 172 3.20 14.35 -2.08
CA PRO A 172 1.88 14.79 -2.47
C PRO A 172 1.63 16.23 -2.03
N HIS A 173 0.98 17.04 -2.87
CA HIS A 173 0.61 18.42 -2.53
C HIS A 173 -0.58 18.49 -1.57
N GLY A 174 -1.44 17.49 -1.56
CA GLY A 174 -2.62 17.39 -0.71
C GLY A 174 -3.15 15.96 -0.70
N ASP A 175 -4.12 15.72 0.17
CA ASP A 175 -4.80 14.43 0.36
C ASP A 175 -6.07 14.30 -0.49
N SER A 176 -6.84 13.22 -0.28
CA SER A 176 -8.09 12.96 -0.99
C SER A 176 -9.14 14.05 -0.73
N ALA A 177 -9.18 14.64 0.47
CA ALA A 177 -10.11 15.72 0.77
C ALA A 177 -9.80 16.98 -0.02
N HIS A 178 -8.53 17.35 -0.15
CA HIS A 178 -8.09 18.44 -1.03
C HIS A 178 -8.45 18.18 -2.48
N GLY A 179 -8.26 16.95 -2.95
CA GLY A 179 -8.65 16.54 -4.31
C GLY A 179 -10.16 16.66 -4.55
N ALA A 180 -10.97 16.16 -3.64
CA ALA A 180 -12.43 16.26 -3.72
C ALA A 180 -12.90 17.73 -3.77
N LEU A 181 -12.35 18.60 -2.92
CA LEU A 181 -12.67 20.03 -2.93
C LEU A 181 -12.30 20.70 -4.26
N ARG A 182 -11.14 20.34 -4.84
CA ARG A 182 -10.75 20.83 -6.17
C ARG A 182 -11.73 20.41 -7.25
N MET A 183 -12.14 19.15 -7.26
CA MET A 183 -13.09 18.62 -8.24
C MET A 183 -14.43 19.33 -8.15
N ILE A 184 -14.94 19.54 -6.93
CA ILE A 184 -16.17 20.31 -6.70
C ILE A 184 -16.02 21.75 -7.19
N ALA A 185 -14.92 22.43 -6.88
CA ALA A 185 -14.66 23.79 -7.31
C ALA A 185 -14.55 23.93 -8.84
N ALA A 186 -13.97 22.95 -9.52
CA ALA A 186 -13.92 22.91 -10.99
C ALA A 186 -15.32 22.74 -11.59
N HIS A 187 -16.07 21.77 -11.08
CA HIS A 187 -17.44 21.49 -11.53
C HIS A 187 -18.37 22.72 -11.40
N LEU A 188 -18.31 23.42 -10.26
CA LEU A 188 -19.11 24.62 -10.04
C LEU A 188 -18.77 25.75 -11.03
N LYS A 189 -17.50 25.93 -11.39
CA LYS A 189 -17.08 26.94 -12.38
C LYS A 189 -17.60 26.64 -13.78
N GLU A 190 -17.67 25.36 -14.16
CA GLU A 190 -18.16 24.92 -15.46
C GLU A 190 -19.70 25.06 -15.61
N HIS A 191 -20.42 25.04 -14.48
CA HIS A 191 -21.90 25.06 -14.47
C HIS A 191 -22.51 26.37 -13.95
N THR A 192 -21.70 27.40 -13.69
CA THR A 192 -22.16 28.73 -13.21
C THR A 192 -22.12 29.80 -14.30
N LEU A 193 -22.16 29.40 -15.59
CA LEU A 193 -22.29 30.31 -16.77
C LEU A 193 -23.71 30.28 -17.32
#